data_0ae45a5518f14ce6f31937b01ccb1d7b
#
_entry.id   0ae45a5518f14ce6f31937b01ccb1d7b
#
_cell.length_a   1.000
_cell.length_b   1.000
_cell.length_c   1.000
_cell.angle_alpha   90.00
_cell.angle_beta   90.00
_cell.angle_gamma   90.00
#
_symmetry.space_group_name_H-M   'P 1'
#
loop_
_entity.id
_entity.type
_entity.pdbx_description
1 polymer ?
#
loop_
_entity_poly.entity_id
_entity_poly.type
_entity_poly.pdbx_seq_one_letter_code
_entity_poly.pdbx_strand_id
1 'polypeptide(L)'
;MKESLSILLVEDNILNQRITTFSLKKFNHEVDIANNGLEAVNKYREKDYDVILMDIMMPVMDGLEATFQIRKYEKETPTKNHTPVIAITANTLDNDRDKCLATGMDEYMAKPFDMNRLNEIFKELNIIA
;
A
#
# COMPACT_ATOMS: atom_id res chain seq x y z
N MET A 1 -17.69 7.06 4.10
CA MET A 1 -16.34 6.60 4.39
C MET A 1 -16.35 5.45 5.38
N LYS A 2 -15.45 4.51 5.23
CA LYS A 2 -15.38 3.33 6.09
C LYS A 2 -14.52 3.60 7.31
N GLU A 3 -14.87 3.03 8.44
CA GLU A 3 -14.02 3.02 9.63
C GLU A 3 -13.13 1.78 9.65
N SER A 4 -13.62 0.66 9.11
CA SER A 4 -12.87 -0.60 8.99
C SER A 4 -12.49 -0.80 7.54
N LEU A 5 -11.19 -0.81 7.26
CA LEU A 5 -10.67 -0.90 5.90
C LEU A 5 -10.23 -2.31 5.55
N SER A 6 -10.32 -2.65 4.27
CA SER A 6 -9.69 -3.85 3.71
C SER A 6 -8.35 -3.42 3.13
N ILE A 7 -7.26 -3.85 3.76
CA ILE A 7 -5.91 -3.39 3.46
C ILE A 7 -5.08 -4.53 2.87
N LEU A 8 -4.39 -4.24 1.76
CA LEU A 8 -3.36 -5.14 1.23
C LEU A 8 -2.02 -4.60 1.68
N LEU A 9 -1.34 -5.37 2.54
CA LEU A 9 0.01 -5.03 3.02
C LEU A 9 1.04 -5.80 2.21
N VAL A 10 1.88 -5.08 1.49
CA VAL A 10 2.93 -5.66 0.65
C VAL A 10 4.28 -5.41 1.32
N GLU A 11 4.85 -6.45 1.89
CA GLU A 11 6.07 -6.38 2.69
C GLU A 11 6.75 -7.76 2.67
N ASP A 12 8.03 -7.81 2.38
CA ASP A 12 8.76 -9.07 2.28
C ASP A 12 9.35 -9.56 3.62
N ASN A 13 9.45 -8.69 4.61
CA ASN A 13 10.02 -9.03 5.91
C ASN A 13 8.94 -9.49 6.88
N ILE A 14 9.07 -10.72 7.39
CA ILE A 14 8.06 -11.33 8.27
C ILE A 14 7.84 -10.53 9.55
N LEU A 15 8.91 -10.02 10.16
CA LEU A 15 8.79 -9.23 11.38
C LEU A 15 8.01 -7.96 11.14
N ASN A 16 8.34 -7.26 10.05
CA ASN A 16 7.61 -6.04 9.67
C ASN A 16 6.14 -6.32 9.36
N GLN A 17 5.86 -7.45 8.69
CA GLN A 17 4.48 -7.89 8.44
C GLN A 17 3.71 -8.01 9.75
N ARG A 18 4.30 -8.67 10.74
CA ARG A 18 3.64 -8.91 12.04
C ARG A 18 3.38 -7.62 12.80
N ILE A 19 4.39 -6.74 12.86
CA ILE A 19 4.29 -5.47 13.57
C ILE A 19 3.19 -4.59 12.94
N THR A 20 3.23 -4.45 11.62
CA THR A 20 2.27 -3.62 10.90
C THR A 20 0.86 -4.18 11.00
N THR A 21 0.71 -5.49 10.80
CA THR A 21 -0.59 -6.15 10.91
C THR A 21 -1.20 -5.99 12.29
N PHE A 22 -0.39 -6.16 13.34
CA PHE A 22 -0.85 -5.98 14.71
C PHE A 22 -1.42 -4.58 14.94
N SER A 23 -0.70 -3.55 14.47
CA SER A 23 -1.14 -2.17 14.61
C SER A 23 -2.42 -1.89 13.83
N LEU A 24 -2.52 -2.41 12.61
CA LEU A 24 -3.71 -2.22 11.78
C LEU A 24 -4.94 -2.91 12.37
N LYS A 25 -4.77 -4.11 12.90
CA LYS A 25 -5.88 -4.86 13.52
C LYS A 25 -6.38 -4.19 14.78
N LYS A 26 -5.55 -3.47 15.52
CA LYS A 26 -5.98 -2.69 16.67
C LYS A 26 -7.02 -1.62 16.29
N PHE A 27 -6.98 -1.15 15.06
CA PHE A 27 -7.93 -0.18 14.54
C PHE A 27 -9.07 -0.84 13.76
N ASN A 28 -9.25 -2.16 13.96
CA ASN A 28 -10.32 -2.95 13.37
C ASN A 28 -10.25 -3.07 11.84
N HIS A 29 -9.05 -2.92 11.25
CA HIS A 29 -8.88 -3.13 9.83
C HIS A 29 -8.64 -4.61 9.51
N GLU A 30 -9.05 -5.04 8.32
CA GLU A 30 -8.72 -6.35 7.78
C GLU A 30 -7.46 -6.23 6.95
N VAL A 31 -6.56 -7.21 7.08
CA VAL A 31 -5.25 -7.16 6.42
C VAL A 31 -4.98 -8.46 5.68
N ASP A 32 -4.73 -8.36 4.38
CA ASP A 32 -4.16 -9.45 3.59
C ASP A 32 -2.70 -9.11 3.35
N ILE A 33 -1.83 -10.12 3.31
CA ILE A 33 -0.39 -9.93 3.17
C ILE A 33 0.08 -10.47 1.82
N ALA A 34 0.87 -9.67 1.11
CA ALA A 34 1.63 -10.11 -0.06
C ALA A 34 3.12 -9.99 0.27
N ASN A 35 3.89 -11.00 -0.10
CA ASN A 35 5.32 -11.07 0.24
C ASN A 35 6.22 -10.35 -0.77
N ASN A 36 5.69 -9.98 -1.91
CA ASN A 36 6.40 -9.24 -2.94
C ASN A 36 5.39 -8.58 -3.88
N GLY A 37 5.91 -7.81 -4.84
CA GLY A 37 5.06 -7.08 -5.78
C GLY A 37 4.23 -7.98 -6.68
N LEU A 38 4.76 -9.14 -7.07
CA LEU A 38 4.02 -10.05 -7.93
C LEU A 38 2.78 -10.61 -7.21
N GLU A 39 2.96 -11.04 -5.96
CA GLU A 39 1.82 -11.48 -5.13
C GLU A 39 0.80 -10.37 -4.96
N ALA A 40 1.28 -9.14 -4.77
CA ALA A 40 0.39 -7.98 -4.62
C ALA A 40 -0.49 -7.78 -5.85
N VAL A 41 0.10 -7.83 -7.04
CA VAL A 41 -0.65 -7.68 -8.29
C VAL A 41 -1.70 -8.78 -8.44
N ASN A 42 -1.31 -10.02 -8.14
CA ASN A 42 -2.22 -11.16 -8.25
C ASN A 42 -3.39 -11.05 -7.26
N LYS A 43 -3.11 -10.69 -6.01
CA LYS A 43 -4.17 -10.51 -5.00
C LYS A 43 -5.10 -9.35 -5.36
N TYR A 44 -4.54 -8.28 -5.89
CA TYR A 44 -5.32 -7.13 -6.30
C TYR A 44 -6.33 -7.46 -7.42
N ARG A 45 -5.97 -8.37 -8.31
CA ARG A 45 -6.85 -8.82 -9.38
C ARG A 45 -8.02 -9.66 -8.87
N GLU A 46 -7.83 -10.33 -7.74
CA GLU A 46 -8.81 -11.26 -7.18
C GLU A 46 -9.80 -10.61 -6.20
N LYS A 47 -9.43 -9.48 -5.60
CA LYS A 47 -10.20 -8.88 -4.52
C LYS A 47 -10.06 -7.36 -4.55
N ASP A 48 -11.11 -6.67 -4.11
CA ASP A 48 -11.05 -5.21 -3.95
C ASP A 48 -10.48 -4.85 -2.58
N TYR A 49 -9.61 -3.85 -2.56
CA TYR A 49 -9.02 -3.31 -1.33
C TYR A 49 -9.33 -1.82 -1.22
N ASP A 50 -9.42 -1.33 0.00
CA ASP A 50 -9.62 0.10 0.24
C ASP A 50 -8.32 0.89 0.12
N VAL A 51 -7.20 0.23 0.41
CA VAL A 51 -5.87 0.84 0.33
C VAL A 51 -4.81 -0.24 0.25
N ILE A 52 -3.70 0.08 -0.40
CA ILE A 52 -2.53 -0.79 -0.48
C ILE A 52 -1.36 -0.09 0.20
N LEU A 53 -0.74 -0.78 1.17
CA LEU A 53 0.49 -0.33 1.80
C LEU A 53 1.64 -1.07 1.12
N MET A 54 2.48 -0.35 0.39
CA MET A 54 3.44 -0.95 -0.54
C MET A 54 4.88 -0.63 -0.14
N ASP A 55 5.63 -1.65 0.27
CA ASP A 55 7.08 -1.51 0.40
C ASP A 55 7.67 -1.36 -1.00
N ILE A 56 8.67 -0.50 -1.13
CA ILE A 56 9.30 -0.24 -2.44
C ILE A 56 10.37 -1.27 -2.74
N MET A 57 11.22 -1.58 -1.77
CA MET A 57 12.39 -2.44 -1.96
C MET A 57 12.06 -3.89 -1.61
N MET A 58 11.75 -4.68 -2.63
CA MET A 58 11.40 -6.10 -2.46
C MET A 58 11.99 -6.93 -3.58
N PRO A 59 12.28 -8.23 -3.33
CA PRO A 59 12.71 -9.13 -4.40
C PRO A 59 11.56 -9.50 -5.33
N VAL A 60 11.87 -10.13 -6.45
CA VAL A 60 10.96 -10.61 -7.49
C VAL A 60 10.35 -9.45 -8.27
N MET A 61 9.55 -8.62 -7.62
CA MET A 61 8.97 -7.42 -8.22
C MET A 61 8.89 -6.36 -7.13
N ASP A 62 9.53 -5.21 -7.34
CA ASP A 62 9.53 -4.13 -6.35
C ASP A 62 8.20 -3.36 -6.35
N GLY A 63 8.05 -2.44 -5.39
CA GLY A 63 6.82 -1.69 -5.21
C GLY A 63 6.51 -0.74 -6.35
N LEU A 64 7.51 -0.20 -7.03
CA LEU A 64 7.28 0.70 -8.16
C LEU A 64 6.70 -0.07 -9.34
N GLU A 65 7.29 -1.21 -9.68
CA GLU A 65 6.78 -2.05 -10.75
C GLU A 65 5.38 -2.59 -10.43
N ALA A 66 5.16 -3.02 -9.19
CA ALA A 66 3.84 -3.50 -8.76
C ALA A 66 2.79 -2.41 -8.93
N THR A 67 3.10 -1.18 -8.54
CA THR A 67 2.18 -0.05 -8.67
C THR A 67 1.88 0.23 -10.15
N PHE A 68 2.90 0.19 -11.00
CA PHE A 68 2.70 0.34 -12.43
C PHE A 68 1.71 -0.70 -12.97
N GLN A 69 1.88 -1.96 -12.59
CA GLN A 69 0.99 -3.05 -13.02
C GLN A 69 -0.42 -2.88 -12.46
N ILE A 70 -0.56 -2.42 -11.23
CA ILE A 70 -1.85 -2.15 -10.61
C ILE A 70 -2.59 -1.05 -11.37
N ARG A 71 -1.91 0.05 -11.69
CA ARG A 71 -2.51 1.17 -12.43
C ARG A 71 -2.91 0.74 -13.84
N LYS A 72 -2.09 -0.07 -14.48
CA LYS A 72 -2.42 -0.62 -15.80
C LYS A 72 -3.67 -1.49 -15.73
N TYR A 73 -3.77 -2.35 -14.71
CA TYR A 73 -4.93 -3.21 -14.52
C TYR A 73 -6.20 -2.39 -14.28
N GLU A 74 -6.13 -1.36 -13.47
CA GLU A 74 -7.27 -0.46 -13.22
C GLU A 74 -7.74 0.19 -14.51
N LYS A 75 -6.82 0.64 -15.34
CA LYS A 75 -7.12 1.30 -16.61
C LYS A 75 -7.82 0.37 -17.60
N GLU A 76 -7.41 -0.90 -17.61
CA GLU A 76 -7.95 -1.92 -18.52
C GLU A 76 -9.22 -2.60 -17.99
N THR A 77 -9.60 -2.32 -16.74
CA THR A 77 -10.72 -3.00 -16.07
C THR A 77 -11.74 -1.96 -15.61
N PRO A 78 -12.82 -1.72 -16.39
CA PRO A 78 -13.78 -0.66 -16.06
C PRO A 78 -14.44 -0.77 -14.69
N THR A 79 -14.52 -1.98 -14.13
CA THR A 79 -15.13 -2.18 -12.81
C THR A 79 -14.20 -1.89 -11.64
N LYS A 80 -12.92 -1.67 -11.91
CA LYS A 80 -11.95 -1.32 -10.87
C LYS A 80 -11.83 0.19 -10.75
N ASN A 81 -11.95 0.69 -9.53
CA ASN A 81 -11.70 2.09 -9.22
C ASN A 81 -10.23 2.29 -8.86
N HIS A 82 -9.80 3.55 -8.83
CA HIS A 82 -8.47 3.89 -8.38
C HIS A 82 -8.33 3.55 -6.90
N THR A 83 -7.45 2.60 -6.57
CA THR A 83 -7.19 2.22 -5.19
C THR A 83 -5.97 2.98 -4.69
N PRO A 84 -6.07 3.70 -3.57
CA PRO A 84 -4.92 4.41 -3.01
C PRO A 84 -3.76 3.46 -2.71
N VAL A 85 -2.55 3.84 -3.12
CA VAL A 85 -1.32 3.13 -2.83
C VAL A 85 -0.43 4.06 -2.03
N ILE A 86 -0.07 3.63 -0.82
CA ILE A 86 0.81 4.37 0.07
C ILE A 86 2.16 3.66 0.09
N ALA A 87 3.20 4.31 -0.37
CA ALA A 87 4.55 3.76 -0.33
C ALA A 87 5.08 3.79 1.10
N ILE A 88 5.71 2.69 1.51
CA ILE A 88 6.41 2.61 2.80
C ILE A 88 7.84 2.20 2.51
N THR A 89 8.82 3.04 2.89
CA THR A 89 10.20 2.78 2.52
C THR A 89 11.17 3.27 3.58
N ALA A 90 12.31 2.56 3.70
CA ALA A 90 13.41 2.96 4.57
C ALA A 90 14.23 4.10 3.95
N ASN A 91 14.09 4.31 2.64
CA ASN A 91 14.83 5.35 1.94
C ASN A 91 14.09 6.69 2.04
N THR A 92 14.75 7.68 2.63
CA THR A 92 14.14 8.99 2.92
C THR A 92 14.72 10.12 2.08
N LEU A 93 15.38 9.80 0.96
CA LEU A 93 15.90 10.81 0.06
C LEU A 93 14.76 11.55 -0.63
N ASP A 94 14.91 12.86 -0.80
CA ASP A 94 13.87 13.73 -1.35
C ASP A 94 13.31 13.26 -2.69
N ASN A 95 14.15 12.65 -3.52
CA ASN A 95 13.77 12.19 -4.85
C ASN A 95 12.82 10.99 -4.83
N ASP A 96 12.75 10.25 -3.73
CA ASP A 96 11.97 9.02 -3.68
C ASP A 96 10.48 9.29 -3.66
N ARG A 97 10.06 10.36 -2.98
CA ARG A 97 8.65 10.73 -2.97
C ARG A 97 8.17 11.08 -4.38
N ASP A 98 8.94 11.88 -5.10
CA ASP A 98 8.59 12.28 -6.46
C ASP A 98 8.54 11.06 -7.40
N LYS A 99 9.49 10.15 -7.25
CA LYS A 99 9.52 8.91 -8.01
C LYS A 99 8.28 8.05 -7.75
N CYS A 100 7.89 7.92 -6.48
CA CYS A 100 6.72 7.15 -6.09
C CYS A 100 5.46 7.76 -6.70
N LEU A 101 5.29 9.06 -6.58
CA LEU A 101 4.13 9.76 -7.11
C LEU A 101 4.09 9.68 -8.63
N ALA A 102 5.23 9.79 -9.29
CA ALA A 102 5.32 9.69 -10.76
C ALA A 102 4.93 8.29 -11.26
N THR A 103 5.14 7.27 -10.44
CA THR A 103 4.77 5.89 -10.80
C THR A 103 3.28 5.62 -10.62
N GLY A 104 2.58 6.48 -9.89
CA GLY A 104 1.15 6.35 -9.66
C GLY A 104 0.76 6.07 -8.20
N MET A 105 1.70 6.19 -7.27
CA MET A 105 1.40 6.11 -5.84
C MET A 105 0.75 7.40 -5.38
N ASP A 106 -0.07 7.31 -4.33
CA ASP A 106 -0.85 8.44 -3.85
C ASP A 106 -0.17 9.18 -2.70
N GLU A 107 0.64 8.49 -1.92
CA GLU A 107 1.37 9.09 -0.81
C GLU A 107 2.57 8.23 -0.44
N TYR A 108 3.39 8.74 0.45
CA TYR A 108 4.68 8.18 0.82
C TYR A 108 4.86 8.29 2.34
N MET A 109 5.35 7.23 2.94
CA MET A 109 5.63 7.17 4.37
C MET A 109 6.98 6.53 4.61
N ALA A 110 7.81 7.17 5.45
CA ALA A 110 9.12 6.62 5.80
C ALA A 110 8.98 5.55 6.89
N LYS A 111 9.86 4.54 6.84
CA LYS A 111 9.99 3.61 7.95
C LYS A 111 10.77 4.29 9.09
N PRO A 112 10.52 3.93 10.36
CA PRO A 112 9.68 2.84 10.82
C PRO A 112 8.18 3.16 10.72
N PHE A 113 7.37 2.11 10.65
CA PHE A 113 5.92 2.24 10.55
C PHE A 113 5.35 3.00 11.75
N ASP A 114 4.53 4.00 11.47
CA ASP A 114 3.89 4.84 12.48
C ASP A 114 2.40 4.92 12.20
N MET A 115 1.60 4.32 13.07
CA MET A 115 0.14 4.27 12.90
C MET A 115 -0.50 5.65 12.94
N ASN A 116 0.05 6.57 13.75
CA ASN A 116 -0.48 7.94 13.82
C ASN A 116 -0.29 8.66 12.48
N ARG A 117 0.88 8.53 11.88
CA ARG A 117 1.15 9.12 10.57
C ARG A 117 0.29 8.47 9.50
N LEU A 118 0.11 7.16 9.55
CA LEU A 118 -0.73 6.45 8.59
C LEU A 118 -2.19 6.93 8.68
N ASN A 119 -2.71 7.11 9.89
CA ASN A 119 -4.07 7.65 10.07
C ASN A 119 -4.21 9.05 9.49
N GLU A 120 -3.19 9.90 9.63
CA GLU A 120 -3.19 11.22 9.01
C GLU A 120 -3.28 11.10 7.49
N ILE A 121 -2.51 10.19 6.90
CA ILE A 121 -2.52 9.95 5.46
C ILE A 121 -3.89 9.45 5.01
N PHE A 122 -4.49 8.53 5.76
CA PHE A 122 -5.83 8.04 5.45
C PHE A 122 -6.84 9.18 5.39
N LYS A 123 -6.75 10.14 6.32
CA LYS A 123 -7.63 11.31 6.32
C LYS A 123 -7.33 12.25 5.16
N GLU A 124 -6.06 12.49 4.86
CA GLU A 124 -5.63 13.33 3.75
C GLU A 124 -6.13 12.80 2.40
N LEU A 125 -6.16 11.48 2.25
CA LEU A 125 -6.62 10.81 1.03
C LEU A 125 -8.12 10.52 1.04
N ASN A 126 -8.83 10.95 2.08
CA ASN A 126 -10.28 10.73 2.23
C ASN A 126 -10.65 9.23 2.26
N ILE A 127 -9.77 8.39 2.80
CA ILE A 127 -10.03 6.95 2.96
C ILE A 127 -10.86 6.71 4.22
N ILE A 128 -10.61 7.50 5.26
CA ILE A 128 -11.40 7.49 6.50
C ILE A 128 -11.79 8.92 6.87
N ALA A 129 -12.73 9.03 7.81
CA ALA A 129 -13.23 10.33 8.28
C ALA A 129 -12.21 11.08 9.15
#